data_7868df68a83cfd9f874b0d77e320a7d9
#
_entry.id   7868df68a83cfd9f874b0d77e320a7d9
#
_cell.length_a   1.000
_cell.length_b   1.000
_cell.length_c   1.000
_cell.angle_alpha   90.00
_cell.angle_beta   90.00
_cell.angle_gamma   90.00
#
_symmetry.space_group_name_H-M   'P 1'
#
loop_
_entity.id
_entity.type
_entity.pdbx_description
1 polymer ?
#
loop_
_entity_poly.entity_id
_entity_poly.type
_entity_poly.pdbx_seq_one_letter_code
_entity_poly.pdbx_strand_id
1 'polypeptide(L)'
;LMSMDTEEMLRAQPMDACVLIGGCDKTVPAQVMGGISADVPIIQLVTGPMLTGSFRGERVGACTDCRRFWASYRAEDLNDGDIEEVNNQLVPTVGTCGVMGTASTMAITTEALGLMVPNSACAPAVSADRKRIAEKTGEISVKIANENLKPSKFLNEKSFMNALIVLSAIGGSTNGVVHLTAMAGRL
;
A
#
# COMPACT_ATOMS: atom_id res chain seq x y z
N LEU A 1 3.66 1.30 17.08
CA LEU A 1 2.36 1.52 17.71
C LEU A 1 1.27 0.83 16.89
N MET A 2 0.97 1.27 15.66
CA MET A 2 -0.09 0.69 14.80
C MET A 2 -0.02 -0.86 14.67
N SER A 3 1.16 -1.44 14.58
CA SER A 3 1.30 -2.91 14.55
C SER A 3 0.84 -3.56 15.86
N MET A 4 1.13 -2.93 16.99
CA MET A 4 0.67 -3.39 18.31
C MET A 4 -0.84 -3.26 18.43
N ASP A 5 -1.39 -2.11 18.03
CA ASP A 5 -2.84 -1.87 18.05
C ASP A 5 -3.59 -2.91 17.19
N THR A 6 -3.06 -3.20 15.99
CA THR A 6 -3.62 -4.23 15.09
C THR A 6 -3.57 -5.62 15.74
N GLU A 7 -2.44 -6.00 16.31
CA GLU A 7 -2.27 -7.29 16.97
C GLU A 7 -3.23 -7.44 18.16
N GLU A 8 -3.30 -6.42 19.03
CA GLU A 8 -4.17 -6.42 20.21
C GLU A 8 -5.66 -6.54 19.81
N MET A 9 -6.08 -5.79 18.81
CA MET A 9 -7.47 -5.87 18.32
C MET A 9 -7.81 -7.24 17.74
N LEU A 10 -6.88 -7.86 16.99
CA LEU A 10 -7.08 -9.20 16.44
C LEU A 10 -7.12 -10.28 17.52
N ARG A 11 -6.32 -10.14 18.59
CA ARG A 11 -6.32 -11.08 19.72
C ARG A 11 -7.50 -10.88 20.66
N ALA A 12 -7.96 -9.64 20.83
CA ALA A 12 -9.04 -9.33 21.77
C ALA A 12 -10.43 -9.72 21.26
N GLN A 13 -10.60 -9.89 19.95
CA GLN A 13 -11.90 -10.19 19.33
C GLN A 13 -11.95 -11.63 18.81
N PRO A 14 -13.11 -12.32 18.90
CA PRO A 14 -13.28 -13.68 18.39
C PRO A 14 -13.45 -13.66 16.85
N MET A 15 -12.39 -13.34 16.13
CA MET A 15 -12.38 -13.24 14.67
C MET A 15 -11.85 -14.53 14.03
N ASP A 16 -12.56 -15.03 13.03
CA ASP A 16 -12.13 -16.17 12.21
C ASP A 16 -11.20 -15.73 11.06
N ALA A 17 -11.36 -14.50 10.58
CA ALA A 17 -10.48 -13.84 9.62
C ALA A 17 -10.60 -12.32 9.74
N CYS A 18 -9.62 -11.61 9.18
CA CYS A 18 -9.63 -10.15 9.15
C CYS A 18 -9.24 -9.59 7.78
N VAL A 19 -10.00 -8.61 7.30
CA VAL A 19 -9.60 -7.77 6.16
C VAL A 19 -8.91 -6.52 6.72
N LEU A 20 -7.62 -6.39 6.44
CA LEU A 20 -6.82 -5.23 6.83
C LEU A 20 -6.95 -4.16 5.74
N ILE A 21 -7.62 -3.05 6.05
CA ILE A 21 -7.82 -1.97 5.08
C ILE A 21 -6.84 -0.84 5.39
N GLY A 22 -5.97 -0.55 4.44
CA GLY A 22 -4.98 0.49 4.61
C GLY A 22 -4.33 0.93 3.32
N GLY A 23 -3.70 2.07 3.39
CA GLY A 23 -2.88 2.61 2.31
C GLY A 23 -1.68 3.31 2.94
N CYS A 24 -0.85 3.90 2.13
CA CYS A 24 0.32 4.62 2.58
C CYS A 24 1.47 3.74 3.11
N ASP A 25 2.62 4.39 3.25
CA ASP A 25 3.93 3.78 3.38
C ASP A 25 4.17 3.03 4.70
N LYS A 26 3.51 3.43 5.78
CA LYS A 26 3.67 2.81 7.10
C LYS A 26 2.46 1.96 7.52
N THR A 27 1.28 2.27 6.99
CA THR A 27 0.04 1.60 7.38
C THR A 27 0.04 0.13 6.97
N VAL A 28 0.33 -0.15 5.69
CA VAL A 28 0.33 -1.52 5.16
C VAL A 28 1.32 -2.43 5.91
N PRO A 29 2.62 -2.06 6.03
CA PRO A 29 3.56 -2.92 6.77
C PRO A 29 3.18 -3.09 8.24
N ALA A 30 2.68 -2.05 8.91
CA ALA A 30 2.28 -2.14 10.31
C ALA A 30 1.09 -3.09 10.51
N GLN A 31 0.06 -2.99 9.66
CA GLN A 31 -1.09 -3.88 9.71
C GLN A 31 -0.70 -5.34 9.45
N VAL A 32 0.12 -5.56 8.41
CA VAL A 32 0.60 -6.92 8.07
C VAL A 32 1.44 -7.50 9.22
N MET A 33 2.34 -6.70 9.83
CA MET A 33 3.11 -7.14 11.01
C MET A 33 2.18 -7.55 12.16
N GLY A 34 1.16 -6.75 12.46
CA GLY A 34 0.19 -7.08 13.51
C GLY A 34 -0.59 -8.36 13.19
N GLY A 35 -1.01 -8.51 11.94
CA GLY A 35 -1.71 -9.71 11.48
C GLY A 35 -0.86 -10.99 11.52
N ILE A 36 0.42 -10.90 11.15
CA ILE A 36 1.38 -12.01 11.26
C ILE A 36 1.58 -12.38 12.73
N SER A 37 1.81 -11.40 13.60
CA SER A 37 1.99 -11.64 15.05
C SER A 37 0.78 -12.28 15.71
N ALA A 38 -0.44 -11.88 15.31
CA ALA A 38 -1.68 -12.48 15.83
C ALA A 38 -1.93 -13.89 15.29
N ASP A 39 -1.38 -14.21 14.13
CA ASP A 39 -1.55 -15.47 13.40
C ASP A 39 -3.02 -15.87 13.19
N VAL A 40 -3.83 -14.88 12.84
CA VAL A 40 -5.23 -15.05 12.40
C VAL A 40 -5.26 -14.98 10.87
N PRO A 41 -6.16 -15.70 10.16
CA PRO A 41 -6.33 -15.52 8.73
C PRO A 41 -6.53 -14.06 8.35
N ILE A 42 -5.65 -13.50 7.53
CA ILE A 42 -5.70 -12.10 7.10
C ILE A 42 -5.63 -11.96 5.59
N ILE A 43 -6.28 -10.93 5.08
CA ILE A 43 -6.11 -10.44 3.72
C ILE A 43 -6.01 -8.91 3.74
N GLN A 44 -5.04 -8.36 3.01
CA GLN A 44 -4.86 -6.92 2.91
C GLN A 44 -5.66 -6.36 1.75
N LEU A 45 -6.41 -5.31 1.98
CA LEU A 45 -7.04 -4.48 0.96
C LEU A 45 -6.40 -3.10 0.97
N VAL A 46 -5.53 -2.81 -0.01
CA VAL A 46 -4.96 -1.46 -0.11
C VAL A 46 -5.96 -0.48 -0.70
N THR A 47 -5.91 0.76 -0.23
CA THR A 47 -6.82 1.81 -0.69
C THR A 47 -6.60 2.21 -2.15
N GLY A 48 -5.43 1.95 -2.69
CA GLY A 48 -5.04 2.27 -4.06
C GLY A 48 -4.44 3.67 -4.22
N PRO A 49 -3.64 3.88 -5.27
CA PRO A 49 -3.03 5.18 -5.56
C PRO A 49 -4.05 6.20 -6.05
N MET A 50 -3.73 7.48 -5.88
CA MET A 50 -4.44 8.58 -6.55
C MET A 50 -4.17 8.53 -8.06
N LEU A 51 -5.00 9.21 -8.84
CA LEU A 51 -4.73 9.45 -10.26
C LEU A 51 -3.52 10.36 -10.43
N THR A 52 -2.90 10.32 -11.59
CA THR A 52 -1.80 11.23 -11.95
C THR A 52 -2.38 12.58 -12.33
N GLY A 53 -1.87 13.65 -11.74
CA GLY A 53 -2.21 15.00 -12.16
C GLY A 53 -1.38 15.45 -13.35
N SER A 54 -1.70 16.63 -13.87
CA SER A 54 -0.92 17.24 -14.96
C SER A 54 -0.88 18.76 -14.82
N PHE A 55 0.23 19.36 -15.19
CA PHE A 55 0.39 20.79 -15.27
C PHE A 55 1.06 21.16 -16.60
N ARG A 56 0.43 22.02 -17.40
CA ARG A 56 0.90 22.43 -18.74
C ARG A 56 1.29 21.26 -19.65
N GLY A 57 0.53 20.14 -19.58
CA GLY A 57 0.75 18.95 -20.40
C GLY A 57 1.80 17.98 -19.85
N GLU A 58 2.51 18.32 -18.78
CA GLU A 58 3.42 17.42 -18.07
C GLU A 58 2.69 16.65 -16.97
N ARG A 59 3.02 15.36 -16.78
CA ARG A 59 2.54 14.59 -15.64
C ARG A 59 3.24 15.08 -14.38
N VAL A 60 2.48 15.25 -13.30
CA VAL A 60 3.01 15.71 -12.03
C VAL A 60 2.69 14.70 -10.91
N GLY A 61 3.62 14.53 -10.00
CA GLY A 61 3.49 13.66 -8.82
C GLY A 61 3.96 14.36 -7.54
N ALA A 62 3.34 14.00 -6.43
CA ALA A 62 3.39 14.77 -5.18
C ALA A 62 4.80 15.05 -4.65
N CYS A 63 5.74 14.11 -4.67
CA CYS A 63 7.02 14.29 -3.97
C CYS A 63 8.07 15.06 -4.77
N THR A 64 8.36 14.62 -6.00
CA THR A 64 9.43 15.18 -6.82
C THR A 64 9.03 16.54 -7.39
N ASP A 65 7.83 16.62 -7.98
CA ASP A 65 7.38 17.80 -8.67
C ASP A 65 7.00 18.93 -7.70
N CYS A 66 6.51 18.61 -6.52
CA CYS A 66 6.30 19.58 -5.44
C CYS A 66 7.58 20.41 -5.21
N ARG A 67 8.72 19.75 -5.02
CA ARG A 67 10.00 20.43 -4.76
C ARG A 67 10.43 21.28 -5.97
N ARG A 68 10.29 20.75 -7.18
CA ARG A 68 10.66 21.41 -8.43
C ARG A 68 9.85 22.69 -8.61
N PHE A 69 8.52 22.62 -8.55
CA PHE A 69 7.65 23.76 -8.80
C PHE A 69 7.73 24.83 -7.70
N TRP A 70 7.87 24.42 -6.44
CA TRP A 70 8.10 25.40 -5.37
C TRP A 70 9.48 26.07 -5.44
N ALA A 71 10.48 25.41 -6.03
CA ALA A 71 11.76 26.05 -6.34
C ALA A 71 11.60 27.08 -7.47
N SER A 72 10.89 26.74 -8.56
CA SER A 72 10.57 27.68 -9.65
C SER A 72 9.74 28.86 -9.18
N TYR A 73 8.77 28.63 -8.30
CA TYR A 73 7.98 29.73 -7.71
C TYR A 73 8.87 30.69 -6.90
N ARG A 74 9.78 30.17 -6.06
CA ARG A 74 10.74 31.03 -5.33
C ARG A 74 11.76 31.75 -6.21
N ALA A 75 12.00 31.21 -7.40
CA ALA A 75 12.84 31.85 -8.42
C ALA A 75 12.08 32.85 -9.31
N GLU A 76 10.80 33.08 -9.00
CA GLU A 76 9.90 33.99 -9.74
C GLU A 76 9.61 33.53 -11.20
N ASP A 77 9.88 32.24 -11.53
CA ASP A 77 9.55 31.63 -12.81
C ASP A 77 8.06 31.26 -12.92
N LEU A 78 7.37 31.14 -11.81
CA LEU A 78 5.93 30.86 -11.69
C LEU A 78 5.25 31.93 -10.82
N ASN A 79 4.03 32.26 -11.18
CA ASN A 79 3.19 33.17 -10.39
C ASN A 79 2.29 32.45 -9.39
N ASP A 80 1.52 33.19 -8.58
CA ASP A 80 0.64 32.65 -7.54
C ASP A 80 -0.43 31.71 -8.13
N GLY A 81 -1.00 32.03 -9.28
CA GLY A 81 -1.99 31.19 -9.96
C GLY A 81 -1.40 29.88 -10.46
N ASP A 82 -0.18 29.93 -10.99
CA ASP A 82 0.53 28.74 -11.45
C ASP A 82 0.82 27.76 -10.29
N ILE A 83 1.32 28.27 -9.16
CA ILE A 83 1.64 27.39 -8.03
C ILE A 83 0.38 26.84 -7.35
N GLU A 84 -0.72 27.58 -7.36
CA GLU A 84 -2.01 27.08 -6.88
C GLU A 84 -2.52 25.95 -7.76
N GLU A 85 -2.47 26.11 -9.11
CA GLU A 85 -2.83 25.05 -10.04
C GLU A 85 -1.95 23.81 -9.85
N VAL A 86 -0.64 23.98 -9.72
CA VAL A 86 0.29 22.88 -9.43
C VAL A 86 -0.11 22.15 -8.17
N ASN A 87 -0.37 22.86 -7.06
CA ASN A 87 -0.75 22.23 -5.79
C ASN A 87 -2.03 21.39 -5.93
N ASN A 88 -3.01 21.87 -6.68
CA ASN A 88 -4.24 21.12 -6.95
C ASN A 88 -3.97 19.86 -7.79
N GLN A 89 -3.01 19.90 -8.70
CA GLN A 89 -2.65 18.78 -9.56
C GLN A 89 -1.67 17.79 -8.92
N LEU A 90 -0.95 18.17 -7.86
CA LEU A 90 -0.10 17.25 -7.09
C LEU A 90 -0.92 16.20 -6.33
N VAL A 91 -2.16 16.51 -5.96
CA VAL A 91 -3.08 15.63 -5.24
C VAL A 91 -4.46 15.69 -5.90
N PRO A 92 -4.60 15.18 -7.14
CA PRO A 92 -5.80 15.39 -7.95
C PRO A 92 -7.02 14.59 -7.49
N THR A 93 -6.80 13.47 -6.75
CA THR A 93 -7.87 12.60 -6.23
C THR A 93 -7.50 12.03 -4.87
N VAL A 94 -8.48 11.41 -4.22
CA VAL A 94 -8.23 10.54 -3.07
C VAL A 94 -7.35 9.35 -3.48
N GLY A 95 -6.61 8.80 -2.52
CA GLY A 95 -5.70 7.68 -2.74
C GLY A 95 -4.35 7.90 -2.05
N THR A 96 -3.48 6.91 -2.15
CA THR A 96 -2.08 7.06 -1.71
C THR A 96 -1.26 7.82 -2.74
N CYS A 97 -0.01 8.14 -2.44
CA CYS A 97 0.88 8.78 -3.42
C CYS A 97 0.88 8.01 -4.74
N GLY A 98 0.73 8.75 -5.86
CA GLY A 98 0.74 8.19 -7.22
C GLY A 98 2.14 7.86 -7.76
N VAL A 99 3.20 8.26 -7.05
CA VAL A 99 4.59 7.96 -7.43
C VAL A 99 5.00 6.56 -6.97
N MET A 100 6.01 5.95 -7.63
CA MET A 100 6.62 4.72 -7.16
C MET A 100 7.50 5.01 -5.93
N GLY A 101 6.83 5.18 -4.80
CA GLY A 101 7.44 5.37 -3.49
C GLY A 101 7.13 4.18 -2.58
N THR A 102 7.27 4.36 -1.27
CA THR A 102 7.08 3.28 -0.30
C THR A 102 5.63 2.79 -0.24
N ALA A 103 4.63 3.64 -0.46
CA ALA A 103 3.22 3.23 -0.48
C ALA A 103 2.95 2.20 -1.60
N SER A 104 3.34 2.50 -2.84
CA SER A 104 3.22 1.58 -3.98
C SER A 104 4.08 0.34 -3.79
N THR A 105 5.31 0.50 -3.29
CA THR A 105 6.21 -0.61 -2.99
C THR A 105 5.58 -1.59 -2.02
N MET A 106 5.02 -1.11 -0.90
CA MET A 106 4.40 -1.99 0.09
C MET A 106 3.13 -2.65 -0.43
N ALA A 107 2.31 -1.96 -1.22
CA ALA A 107 1.16 -2.57 -1.86
C ALA A 107 1.57 -3.74 -2.78
N ILE A 108 2.53 -3.51 -3.67
CA ILE A 108 2.98 -4.51 -4.64
C ILE A 108 3.69 -5.70 -3.96
N THR A 109 4.55 -5.44 -2.99
CA THR A 109 5.25 -6.52 -2.27
C THR A 109 4.32 -7.32 -1.37
N THR A 110 3.29 -6.71 -0.79
CA THR A 110 2.26 -7.42 0.00
C THR A 110 1.41 -8.32 -0.90
N GLU A 111 1.13 -7.89 -2.14
CA GLU A 111 0.51 -8.75 -3.14
C GLU A 111 1.42 -9.93 -3.50
N ALA A 112 2.71 -9.67 -3.71
CA ALA A 112 3.71 -10.72 -3.99
C ALA A 112 3.89 -11.72 -2.84
N LEU A 113 3.65 -11.32 -1.60
CA LEU A 113 3.60 -12.21 -0.44
C LEU A 113 2.36 -13.13 -0.44
N GLY A 114 1.38 -12.89 -1.31
CA GLY A 114 0.13 -13.66 -1.35
C GLY A 114 -0.93 -13.18 -0.37
N LEU A 115 -0.78 -12.00 0.21
CA LEU A 115 -1.70 -11.43 1.20
C LEU A 115 -2.79 -10.55 0.58
N MET A 116 -2.89 -10.47 -0.75
CA MET A 116 -3.85 -9.63 -1.47
C MET A 116 -4.46 -10.37 -2.65
N VAL A 117 -5.57 -9.85 -3.15
CA VAL A 117 -6.15 -10.29 -4.42
C VAL A 117 -5.14 -10.00 -5.56
N PRO A 118 -4.82 -10.97 -6.43
CA PRO A 118 -3.92 -10.73 -7.56
C PRO A 118 -4.36 -9.56 -8.45
N ASN A 119 -3.40 -8.76 -8.90
CA ASN A 119 -3.58 -7.55 -9.71
C ASN A 119 -4.35 -6.41 -9.01
N SER A 120 -4.31 -6.39 -7.68
CA SER A 120 -5.04 -5.39 -6.89
C SER A 120 -4.19 -4.20 -6.44
N ALA A 121 -2.87 -4.34 -6.34
CA ALA A 121 -2.00 -3.32 -5.75
C ALA A 121 -2.08 -1.95 -6.46
N CYS A 122 -2.12 -1.95 -7.79
CA CYS A 122 -2.01 -0.73 -8.59
C CYS A 122 -3.35 -0.13 -9.04
N ALA A 123 -4.49 -0.75 -8.74
CA ALA A 123 -5.78 -0.19 -9.11
C ALA A 123 -6.02 1.14 -8.40
N PRO A 124 -6.33 2.26 -9.14
CA PRO A 124 -6.55 3.55 -8.53
C PRO A 124 -7.71 3.55 -7.52
N ALA A 125 -7.59 4.37 -6.47
CA ALA A 125 -8.59 4.44 -5.39
C ALA A 125 -10.00 4.80 -5.91
N VAL A 126 -10.07 5.63 -6.94
CA VAL A 126 -11.34 6.13 -7.54
C VAL A 126 -11.88 5.23 -8.65
N SER A 127 -11.17 4.16 -9.02
CA SER A 127 -11.59 3.29 -10.12
C SER A 127 -12.72 2.34 -9.72
N ALA A 128 -13.54 1.94 -10.70
CA ALA A 128 -14.53 0.88 -10.51
C ALA A 128 -13.87 -0.47 -10.16
N ASP A 129 -12.65 -0.71 -10.65
CA ASP A 129 -11.88 -1.90 -10.32
C ASP A 129 -11.59 -2.01 -8.82
N ARG A 130 -11.32 -0.88 -8.14
CA ARG A 130 -11.13 -0.88 -6.69
C ARG A 130 -12.35 -1.43 -5.94
N LYS A 131 -13.56 -1.13 -6.39
CA LYS A 131 -14.80 -1.67 -5.81
C LYS A 131 -14.92 -3.18 -6.05
N ARG A 132 -14.64 -3.65 -7.28
CA ARG A 132 -14.65 -5.09 -7.60
C ARG A 132 -13.59 -5.87 -6.81
N ILE A 133 -12.41 -5.27 -6.61
CA ILE A 133 -11.35 -5.84 -5.77
C ILE A 133 -11.81 -5.94 -4.32
N ALA A 134 -12.48 -4.91 -3.79
CA ALA A 134 -12.99 -4.94 -2.43
C ALA A 134 -14.03 -6.05 -2.23
N GLU A 135 -14.97 -6.21 -3.17
CA GLU A 135 -15.92 -7.32 -3.18
C GLU A 135 -15.20 -8.68 -3.20
N LYS A 136 -14.24 -8.85 -4.11
CA LYS A 136 -13.45 -10.09 -4.20
C LYS A 136 -12.62 -10.36 -2.95
N THR A 137 -12.11 -9.32 -2.30
CA THR A 137 -11.41 -9.45 -1.02
C THR A 137 -12.34 -10.00 0.06
N GLY A 138 -13.60 -9.52 0.09
CA GLY A 138 -14.63 -10.04 0.99
C GLY A 138 -14.93 -11.53 0.76
N GLU A 139 -15.10 -11.96 -0.49
CA GLU A 139 -15.28 -13.38 -0.82
C GLU A 139 -14.11 -14.25 -0.36
N ILE A 140 -12.88 -13.78 -0.61
CA ILE A 140 -11.66 -14.50 -0.21
C ILE A 140 -11.53 -14.54 1.32
N SER A 141 -11.93 -13.48 2.03
CA SER A 141 -11.85 -13.46 3.50
C SER A 141 -12.69 -14.58 4.13
N VAL A 142 -13.87 -14.86 3.60
CA VAL A 142 -14.69 -15.99 4.03
C VAL A 142 -14.03 -17.33 3.73
N LYS A 143 -13.42 -17.45 2.55
CA LYS A 143 -12.72 -18.68 2.15
C LYS A 143 -11.54 -18.97 3.07
N ILE A 144 -10.66 -18.00 3.33
CA ILE A 144 -9.50 -18.18 4.21
C ILE A 144 -9.89 -18.44 5.65
N ALA A 145 -11.04 -17.90 6.12
CA ALA A 145 -11.61 -18.22 7.43
C ALA A 145 -11.99 -19.72 7.50
N ASN A 146 -12.78 -20.20 6.53
CA ASN A 146 -13.21 -21.60 6.48
C ASN A 146 -12.05 -22.59 6.38
N GLU A 147 -10.99 -22.23 5.65
CA GLU A 147 -9.78 -23.03 5.51
C GLU A 147 -8.80 -22.84 6.68
N ASN A 148 -9.09 -21.93 7.59
CA ASN A 148 -8.18 -21.50 8.67
C ASN A 148 -6.76 -21.22 8.11
N LEU A 149 -6.69 -20.46 7.01
CA LEU A 149 -5.46 -20.18 6.30
C LEU A 149 -4.72 -19.02 6.97
N LYS A 150 -3.91 -19.33 7.97
CA LYS A 150 -3.11 -18.40 8.76
C LYS A 150 -1.82 -18.01 8.05
N PRO A 151 -1.25 -16.82 8.33
CA PRO A 151 0.05 -16.39 7.83
C PRO A 151 1.16 -17.43 8.01
N SER A 152 1.25 -18.07 9.17
CA SER A 152 2.25 -19.12 9.49
C SER A 152 2.18 -20.35 8.57
N LYS A 153 1.06 -20.57 7.87
CA LYS A 153 0.91 -21.75 6.98
C LYS A 153 1.52 -21.52 5.58
N PHE A 154 1.64 -20.28 5.12
CA PHE A 154 2.08 -20.01 3.74
C PHE A 154 3.21 -18.98 3.65
N LEU A 155 3.35 -18.08 4.62
CA LEU A 155 4.50 -17.18 4.66
C LEU A 155 5.75 -17.93 5.12
N ASN A 156 6.77 -17.90 4.30
CA ASN A 156 8.04 -18.56 4.54
C ASN A 156 9.16 -17.83 3.77
N GLU A 157 10.38 -18.32 3.89
CA GLU A 157 11.55 -17.73 3.23
C GLU A 157 11.32 -17.51 1.73
N LYS A 158 10.68 -18.45 1.03
CA LYS A 158 10.41 -18.34 -0.43
C LYS A 158 9.42 -17.21 -0.73
N SER A 159 8.40 -17.03 0.11
CA SER A 159 7.43 -15.93 -0.03
C SER A 159 8.13 -14.57 0.07
N PHE A 160 9.01 -14.40 1.07
CA PHE A 160 9.79 -13.18 1.23
C PHE A 160 10.82 -12.99 0.13
N MET A 161 11.46 -14.07 -0.34
CA MET A 161 12.36 -14.01 -1.48
C MET A 161 11.63 -13.52 -2.74
N ASN A 162 10.43 -14.04 -3.03
CA ASN A 162 9.60 -13.56 -4.14
C ASN A 162 9.27 -12.06 -3.99
N ALA A 163 8.90 -11.61 -2.79
CA ALA A 163 8.63 -10.19 -2.53
C ALA A 163 9.88 -9.31 -2.75
N LEU A 164 11.07 -9.78 -2.36
CA LEU A 164 12.34 -9.07 -2.60
C LEU A 164 12.70 -9.02 -4.10
N ILE A 165 12.46 -10.11 -4.84
CA ILE A 165 12.64 -10.13 -6.30
C ILE A 165 11.73 -9.11 -6.96
N VAL A 166 10.45 -9.09 -6.58
CA VAL A 166 9.48 -8.12 -7.10
C VAL A 166 9.88 -6.70 -6.72
N LEU A 167 10.28 -6.45 -5.46
CA LEU A 167 10.78 -5.15 -5.00
C LEU A 167 11.94 -4.64 -5.87
N SER A 168 12.87 -5.53 -6.20
CA SER A 168 14.01 -5.20 -7.05
C SER A 168 13.59 -4.93 -8.50
N ALA A 169 12.67 -5.74 -9.03
CA ALA A 169 12.18 -5.62 -10.41
C ALA A 169 11.41 -4.31 -10.67
N ILE A 170 10.66 -3.82 -9.68
CA ILE A 170 9.90 -2.57 -9.80
C ILE A 170 10.72 -1.32 -9.47
N GLY A 171 11.98 -1.46 -9.10
CA GLY A 171 12.78 -0.33 -8.58
C GLY A 171 12.16 0.27 -7.31
N GLY A 172 11.65 -0.58 -6.42
CA GLY A 172 10.92 -0.16 -5.24
C GLY A 172 11.77 0.60 -4.22
N SER A 173 11.08 1.22 -3.26
CA SER A 173 11.71 1.98 -2.18
C SER A 173 12.61 1.09 -1.31
N THR A 174 13.78 1.59 -0.91
CA THR A 174 14.68 0.94 0.05
C THR A 174 14.01 0.68 1.41
N ASN A 175 13.00 1.46 1.80
CA ASN A 175 12.17 1.18 2.97
C ASN A 175 11.48 -0.17 2.89
N GLY A 176 11.18 -0.69 1.69
CA GLY A 176 10.59 -2.02 1.49
C GLY A 176 11.44 -3.12 2.09
N VAL A 177 12.78 -3.03 2.01
CA VAL A 177 13.69 -4.01 2.62
C VAL A 177 13.53 -4.02 4.14
N VAL A 178 13.51 -2.83 4.76
CA VAL A 178 13.33 -2.70 6.22
C VAL A 178 11.97 -3.29 6.65
N HIS A 179 10.92 -2.97 5.91
CA HIS A 179 9.57 -3.45 6.24
C HIS A 179 9.41 -4.95 6.03
N LEU A 180 9.92 -5.51 4.93
CA LEU A 180 9.87 -6.96 4.69
C LEU A 180 10.68 -7.73 5.75
N THR A 181 11.85 -7.21 6.15
CA THR A 181 12.64 -7.78 7.25
C THR A 181 11.86 -7.76 8.57
N ALA A 182 11.20 -6.63 8.87
CA ALA A 182 10.38 -6.52 10.08
C ALA A 182 9.16 -7.46 10.07
N MET A 183 8.53 -7.66 8.91
CA MET A 183 7.44 -8.64 8.75
C MET A 183 7.96 -10.08 8.94
N ALA A 184 9.08 -10.44 8.31
CA ALA A 184 9.69 -11.76 8.44
C ALA A 184 10.08 -12.08 9.89
N GLY A 185 10.52 -11.08 10.64
CA GLY A 185 10.85 -11.23 12.07
C GLY A 185 9.65 -11.46 12.99
N ARG A 186 8.42 -11.48 12.45
CA ARG A 186 7.19 -11.79 13.20
C ARG A 186 6.71 -13.22 13.03
N LEU A 187 7.33 -14.00 12.13
CA LEU A 187 7.09 -15.43 11.94
C LEU A 187 7.98 -16.27 12.87
#